data_740d8e667faf08282468c4adbfd2df88
#
_entry.id   740d8e667faf08282468c4adbfd2df88
#
_cell.length_a   1.000
_cell.length_b   1.000
_cell.length_c   1.000
_cell.angle_alpha   90.00
_cell.angle_beta   90.00
_cell.angle_gamma   90.00
#
_symmetry.space_group_name_H-M   'P 1'
#
loop_
_entity.id
_entity.type
_entity.pdbx_description
1 polymer ?
#
loop_
_entity_poly.entity_id
_entity_poly.type
_entity_poly.pdbx_seq_one_letter_code
_entity_poly.pdbx_strand_id
1 'polypeptide(L)'
;ICSVKSLRRAEKGQTDMQRETLKKLLNRLGLSGQMQWSRLITSDREVIRMAEELADYINDRKFSVASKQLESLKSRIDLDIPQNKQYFLEKQALLEFEQGKVTGEEFVKMEKEALECTLCAENLYRKENVYLTEREIICISNSWKGMEGKQKRESINLILRLYDYYALNNGLSQAISVYEIVTEAAVNELGNNGEHVRAEEIDRKSIKASLSCRRVWDIHYKIYDILWNEKKLMKKSGKRVSNNRMNTELKRCIIMSHYVKRYFYENVYKEKLS
;
A
#
# COMPACT_ATOMS: atom_id res chain seq x y z
N ILE A 1 25.91 3.21 19.49
CA ILE A 1 24.74 3.63 18.72
C ILE A 1 23.63 4.12 19.67
N CYS A 2 23.18 3.29 20.60
CA CYS A 2 22.29 3.70 21.69
C CYS A 2 22.59 2.85 22.94
N SER A 3 22.05 3.26 24.12
CA SER A 3 22.21 2.48 25.35
C SER A 3 21.38 1.19 25.30
N VAL A 4 21.80 0.13 25.99
CA VAL A 4 21.03 -1.12 26.14
C VAL A 4 19.64 -0.83 26.76
N LYS A 5 19.56 0.13 27.67
CA LYS A 5 18.31 0.57 28.29
C LYS A 5 17.36 1.19 27.26
N SER A 6 17.88 2.04 26.36
CA SER A 6 17.10 2.65 25.29
C SER A 6 16.59 1.61 24.29
N LEU A 7 17.45 0.64 23.92
CA LEU A 7 17.08 -0.46 23.04
C LEU A 7 15.94 -1.30 23.65
N ARG A 8 16.11 -1.75 24.90
CA ARG A 8 15.09 -2.52 25.62
C ARG A 8 13.75 -1.79 25.77
N ARG A 9 13.76 -0.46 25.93
CA ARG A 9 12.53 0.34 26.00
C ARG A 9 11.87 0.44 24.63
N ALA A 10 12.66 0.55 23.56
CA ALA A 10 12.15 0.54 22.19
C ALA A 10 11.57 -0.83 21.82
N GLU A 11 12.26 -1.93 22.14
CA GLU A 11 11.79 -3.30 21.93
C GLU A 11 10.45 -3.60 22.65
N LYS A 12 10.23 -2.96 23.80
CA LYS A 12 8.97 -3.04 24.55
C LYS A 12 7.90 -2.05 24.10
N GLY A 13 8.14 -1.30 23.02
CA GLY A 13 7.22 -0.25 22.55
C GLY A 13 7.03 0.94 23.51
N GLN A 14 7.90 1.09 24.52
CA GLN A 14 7.82 2.15 25.52
C GLN A 14 8.40 3.49 25.06
N THR A 15 9.23 3.46 24.03
CA THR A 15 9.83 4.66 23.41
C THR A 15 10.08 4.42 21.94
N ASP A 16 9.84 5.43 21.13
CA ASP A 16 10.24 5.39 19.72
C ASP A 16 11.75 5.58 19.59
N MET A 17 12.36 4.88 18.65
CA MET A 17 13.77 5.05 18.32
C MET A 17 13.90 6.03 17.15
N GLN A 18 14.84 6.97 17.29
CA GLN A 18 15.15 7.85 16.17
C GLN A 18 15.61 7.03 14.95
N ARG A 19 15.11 7.38 13.78
CA ARG A 19 15.37 6.69 12.51
C ARG A 19 16.86 6.46 12.23
N GLU A 20 17.68 7.48 12.44
CA GLU A 20 19.13 7.38 12.25
C GLU A 20 19.77 6.37 13.21
N THR A 21 19.29 6.29 14.45
CA THR A 21 19.74 5.32 15.44
C THR A 21 19.34 3.89 15.02
N LEU A 22 18.10 3.71 14.56
CA LEU A 22 17.60 2.42 14.05
C LEU A 22 18.37 1.98 12.80
N LYS A 23 18.61 2.89 11.85
CA LYS A 23 19.40 2.61 10.65
C LYS A 23 20.83 2.15 10.99
N LYS A 24 21.47 2.82 11.95
CA LYS A 24 22.81 2.45 12.43
C LYS A 24 22.80 1.09 13.11
N LEU A 25 21.76 0.76 13.87
CA LEU A 25 21.60 -0.56 14.50
C LEU A 25 21.45 -1.65 13.44
N LEU A 26 20.57 -1.47 12.49
CA LEU A 26 20.33 -2.41 11.39
C LEU A 26 21.60 -2.65 10.58
N ASN A 27 22.30 -1.58 10.19
CA ASN A 27 23.58 -1.68 9.49
C ASN A 27 24.62 -2.46 10.32
N ARG A 28 24.66 -2.26 11.63
CA ARG A 28 25.57 -2.99 12.52
C ARG A 28 25.25 -4.48 12.61
N LEU A 29 23.97 -4.84 12.48
CA LEU A 29 23.51 -6.22 12.43
C LEU A 29 23.67 -6.85 11.03
N GLY A 30 24.20 -6.12 10.05
CA GLY A 30 24.30 -6.59 8.67
C GLY A 30 22.94 -6.63 7.95
N LEU A 31 21.91 -6.02 8.57
CA LEU A 31 20.57 -5.92 8.02
C LEU A 31 20.50 -4.63 7.20
N SER A 32 20.18 -4.75 5.92
CA SER A 32 19.93 -3.56 5.10
C SER A 32 18.71 -2.83 5.63
N GLY A 33 18.67 -1.49 5.48
CA GLY A 33 17.48 -0.71 5.83
C GLY A 33 16.20 -1.15 5.07
N GLN A 34 16.35 -1.97 4.04
CA GLN A 34 15.25 -2.61 3.30
C GLN A 34 14.58 -3.76 4.07
N MET A 35 15.24 -4.38 5.07
CA MET A 35 14.60 -5.43 5.89
C MET A 35 13.48 -4.89 6.79
N GLN A 36 13.36 -3.58 6.96
CA GLN A 36 12.21 -2.96 7.64
C GLN A 36 10.89 -3.20 6.91
N TRP A 37 10.97 -3.63 5.67
CA TRP A 37 9.84 -3.81 4.75
C TRP A 37 9.52 -5.28 4.47
N SER A 38 10.15 -6.22 5.19
CA SER A 38 9.84 -7.64 4.99
C SER A 38 8.37 -7.89 5.35
N ARG A 39 7.65 -8.50 4.44
CA ARG A 39 6.22 -8.79 4.59
C ARG A 39 5.97 -9.75 5.75
N LEU A 40 6.91 -10.68 5.97
CA LEU A 40 6.90 -11.65 7.06
C LEU A 40 8.29 -11.77 7.66
N ILE A 41 8.35 -12.03 8.97
CA ILE A 41 9.58 -12.37 9.68
C ILE A 41 9.71 -13.89 9.69
N THR A 42 10.49 -14.40 8.77
CA THR A 42 10.75 -15.83 8.60
C THR A 42 12.06 -16.05 7.85
N SER A 43 12.73 -17.16 8.12
CA SER A 43 13.85 -17.67 7.31
C SER A 43 13.41 -18.77 6.33
N ASP A 44 12.17 -19.22 6.39
CA ASP A 44 11.61 -20.23 5.50
C ASP A 44 11.28 -19.62 4.12
N ARG A 45 12.07 -20.00 3.10
CA ARG A 45 11.90 -19.53 1.73
C ARG A 45 10.55 -19.94 1.13
N GLU A 46 10.03 -21.09 1.53
CA GLU A 46 8.74 -21.56 1.06
C GLU A 46 7.60 -20.67 1.59
N VAL A 47 7.68 -20.24 2.84
CA VAL A 47 6.75 -19.29 3.44
C VAL A 47 6.79 -17.95 2.72
N ILE A 48 8.00 -17.47 2.35
CA ILE A 48 8.14 -16.23 1.57
C ILE A 48 7.46 -16.39 0.20
N ARG A 49 7.72 -17.50 -0.51
CA ARG A 49 7.07 -17.80 -1.81
C ARG A 49 5.54 -17.85 -1.69
N MET A 50 5.03 -18.53 -0.68
CA MET A 50 3.59 -18.60 -0.42
C MET A 50 2.97 -17.21 -0.19
N ALA A 51 3.67 -16.33 0.49
CA ALA A 51 3.21 -14.96 0.73
C ALA A 51 3.22 -14.11 -0.55
N GLU A 52 4.18 -14.32 -1.44
CA GLU A 52 4.23 -13.69 -2.77
C GLU A 52 3.09 -14.17 -3.66
N GLU A 53 2.87 -15.48 -3.73
CA GLU A 53 1.75 -16.07 -4.47
C GLU A 53 0.38 -15.59 -3.94
N LEU A 54 0.24 -15.47 -2.60
CA LEU A 54 -0.96 -14.92 -1.98
C LEU A 54 -1.22 -13.49 -2.46
N ALA A 55 -0.18 -12.65 -2.52
CA ALA A 55 -0.31 -11.29 -3.03
C ALA A 55 -0.74 -11.28 -4.51
N ASP A 56 -0.20 -12.17 -5.33
CA ASP A 56 -0.57 -12.30 -6.74
C ASP A 56 -2.03 -12.77 -6.89
N TYR A 57 -2.48 -13.74 -6.11
CA TYR A 57 -3.89 -14.17 -6.13
C TYR A 57 -4.85 -13.05 -5.71
N ILE A 58 -4.50 -12.24 -4.72
CA ILE A 58 -5.30 -11.07 -4.31
C ILE A 58 -5.35 -10.04 -5.44
N ASN A 59 -4.20 -9.72 -6.04
CA ASN A 59 -4.11 -8.77 -7.15
C ASN A 59 -4.90 -9.23 -8.39
N ASP A 60 -4.90 -10.54 -8.65
CA ASP A 60 -5.67 -11.16 -9.73
C ASP A 60 -7.16 -11.40 -9.36
N ARG A 61 -7.61 -10.96 -8.18
CA ARG A 61 -8.97 -11.15 -7.64
C ARG A 61 -9.40 -12.62 -7.53
N LYS A 62 -8.45 -13.54 -7.37
CA LYS A 62 -8.69 -14.97 -7.15
C LYS A 62 -8.91 -15.24 -5.66
N PHE A 63 -9.89 -14.59 -5.06
CA PHE A 63 -10.05 -14.54 -3.59
C PHE A 63 -10.27 -15.90 -2.94
N SER A 64 -10.98 -16.85 -3.61
CA SER A 64 -11.16 -18.20 -3.08
C SER A 64 -9.86 -19.00 -3.01
N VAL A 65 -8.94 -18.80 -3.97
CA VAL A 65 -7.62 -19.42 -3.96
C VAL A 65 -6.75 -18.75 -2.92
N ALA A 66 -6.79 -17.42 -2.87
CA ALA A 66 -6.07 -16.62 -1.88
C ALA A 66 -6.43 -17.00 -0.44
N SER A 67 -7.72 -17.25 -0.14
CA SER A 67 -8.17 -17.70 1.19
C SER A 67 -7.57 -19.06 1.58
N LYS A 68 -7.54 -20.03 0.66
CA LYS A 68 -6.90 -21.33 0.92
C LYS A 68 -5.41 -21.21 1.14
N GLN A 69 -4.74 -20.35 0.37
CA GLN A 69 -3.32 -20.05 0.52
C GLN A 69 -3.02 -19.40 1.88
N LEU A 70 -3.87 -18.46 2.32
CA LEU A 70 -3.73 -17.81 3.61
C LEU A 70 -3.87 -18.80 4.78
N GLU A 71 -4.83 -19.73 4.73
CA GLU A 71 -4.98 -20.79 5.74
C GLU A 71 -3.76 -21.73 5.77
N SER A 72 -3.22 -22.09 4.60
CA SER A 72 -2.00 -22.88 4.51
C SER A 72 -0.80 -22.12 5.10
N LEU A 73 -0.72 -20.81 4.86
CA LEU A 73 0.33 -19.95 5.40
C LEU A 73 0.25 -19.83 6.92
N LYS A 74 -0.98 -19.74 7.48
CA LYS A 74 -1.24 -19.65 8.93
C LYS A 74 -0.55 -20.74 9.74
N SER A 75 -0.56 -21.97 9.23
CA SER A 75 0.03 -23.12 9.92
C SER A 75 1.58 -23.13 9.90
N ARG A 76 2.20 -22.24 9.11
CA ARG A 76 3.65 -22.22 8.88
C ARG A 76 4.33 -20.94 9.36
N ILE A 77 3.56 -19.94 9.78
CA ILE A 77 4.10 -18.68 10.32
C ILE A 77 3.94 -18.63 11.83
N ASP A 78 4.92 -18.03 12.49
CA ASP A 78 4.86 -17.75 13.92
C ASP A 78 4.01 -16.50 14.16
N LEU A 79 2.79 -16.69 14.69
CA LEU A 79 1.84 -15.62 15.01
C LEU A 79 2.12 -14.93 16.36
N ASP A 80 3.06 -15.42 17.16
CA ASP A 80 3.53 -14.71 18.35
C ASP A 80 4.41 -13.51 17.97
N ILE A 81 4.93 -13.50 16.75
CA ILE A 81 5.63 -12.35 16.17
C ILE A 81 4.58 -11.30 15.72
N PRO A 82 4.55 -10.09 16.32
CA PRO A 82 3.52 -9.08 16.03
C PRO A 82 3.38 -8.74 14.54
N GLN A 83 4.49 -8.66 13.80
CA GLN A 83 4.49 -8.35 12.37
C GLN A 83 3.85 -9.47 11.52
N ASN A 84 4.07 -10.73 11.90
CA ASN A 84 3.46 -11.88 11.23
C ASN A 84 1.96 -11.92 11.51
N LYS A 85 1.58 -11.68 12.77
CA LYS A 85 0.17 -11.58 13.18
C LYS A 85 -0.54 -10.45 12.44
N GLN A 86 0.08 -9.28 12.35
CA GLN A 86 -0.44 -8.15 11.58
C GLN A 86 -0.65 -8.52 10.10
N TYR A 87 0.35 -9.16 9.48
CA TYR A 87 0.23 -9.61 8.10
C TYR A 87 -0.96 -10.54 7.90
N PHE A 88 -1.09 -11.55 8.78
CA PHE A 88 -2.18 -12.52 8.69
C PHE A 88 -3.55 -11.86 8.84
N LEU A 89 -3.74 -11.05 9.88
CA LEU A 89 -5.02 -10.37 10.16
C LEU A 89 -5.42 -9.40 9.04
N GLU A 90 -4.46 -8.63 8.52
CA GLU A 90 -4.71 -7.71 7.39
C GLU A 90 -5.15 -8.48 6.13
N LYS A 91 -4.49 -9.60 5.79
CA LYS A 91 -4.89 -10.40 4.63
C LYS A 91 -6.24 -11.08 4.83
N GLN A 92 -6.51 -11.56 6.03
CA GLN A 92 -7.81 -12.15 6.38
C GLN A 92 -8.92 -11.11 6.24
N ALA A 93 -8.75 -9.93 6.84
CA ALA A 93 -9.71 -8.84 6.78
C ALA A 93 -10.04 -8.47 5.32
N LEU A 94 -9.00 -8.25 4.51
CA LEU A 94 -9.17 -7.91 3.10
C LEU A 94 -9.93 -8.99 2.33
N LEU A 95 -9.58 -10.25 2.50
CA LEU A 95 -10.23 -11.36 1.79
C LEU A 95 -11.69 -11.56 2.21
N GLU A 96 -12.00 -11.40 3.50
CA GLU A 96 -13.37 -11.50 4.00
C GLU A 96 -14.24 -10.35 3.48
N PHE A 97 -13.70 -9.15 3.43
CA PHE A 97 -14.39 -7.98 2.88
C PHE A 97 -14.63 -8.10 1.37
N GLU A 98 -13.61 -8.44 0.58
CA GLU A 98 -13.74 -8.59 -0.88
C GLU A 98 -14.67 -9.75 -1.29
N GLN A 99 -14.87 -10.72 -0.41
CA GLN A 99 -15.84 -11.81 -0.58
C GLN A 99 -17.25 -11.47 -0.05
N GLY A 100 -17.45 -10.27 0.50
CA GLY A 100 -18.74 -9.85 1.07
C GLY A 100 -19.15 -10.61 2.34
N LYS A 101 -18.18 -11.18 3.08
CA LYS A 101 -18.43 -11.92 4.32
C LYS A 101 -18.58 -11.02 5.54
N VAL A 102 -18.04 -9.82 5.48
CA VAL A 102 -18.07 -8.81 6.55
C VAL A 102 -18.56 -7.47 6.00
N THR A 103 -19.19 -6.69 6.85
CA THR A 103 -19.60 -5.31 6.56
C THR A 103 -18.41 -4.35 6.53
N GLY A 104 -18.62 -3.13 6.02
CA GLY A 104 -17.59 -2.08 6.05
C GLY A 104 -17.12 -1.75 7.48
N GLU A 105 -18.05 -1.68 8.45
CA GLU A 105 -17.71 -1.40 9.85
C GLU A 105 -16.87 -2.54 10.47
N GLU A 106 -17.25 -3.78 10.23
CA GLU A 106 -16.49 -4.96 10.68
C GLU A 106 -15.10 -4.98 10.06
N PHE A 107 -15.00 -4.67 8.77
CA PHE A 107 -13.72 -4.57 8.07
C PHE A 107 -12.80 -3.51 8.68
N VAL A 108 -13.32 -2.30 8.97
CA VAL A 108 -12.55 -1.24 9.66
C VAL A 108 -12.05 -1.71 11.02
N LYS A 109 -12.88 -2.45 11.78
CA LYS A 109 -12.49 -3.01 13.07
C LYS A 109 -11.36 -4.05 12.92
N MET A 110 -11.48 -4.95 11.95
CA MET A 110 -10.45 -5.97 11.69
C MET A 110 -9.12 -5.33 11.25
N GLU A 111 -9.14 -4.33 10.37
CA GLU A 111 -7.93 -3.60 9.97
C GLU A 111 -7.30 -2.83 11.16
N LYS A 112 -8.12 -2.30 12.06
CA LYS A 112 -7.64 -1.69 13.31
C LYS A 112 -6.97 -2.72 14.22
N GLU A 113 -7.55 -3.90 14.39
CA GLU A 113 -6.95 -5.01 15.16
C GLU A 113 -5.61 -5.45 14.55
N ALA A 114 -5.52 -5.52 13.21
CA ALA A 114 -4.27 -5.79 12.52
C ALA A 114 -3.23 -4.68 12.78
N LEU A 115 -3.63 -3.42 12.69
CA LEU A 115 -2.77 -2.27 12.95
C LEU A 115 -2.22 -2.27 14.39
N GLU A 116 -3.06 -2.60 15.36
CA GLU A 116 -2.72 -2.61 16.79
C GLU A 116 -1.73 -3.71 17.18
N CYS A 117 -1.45 -4.68 16.31
CA CYS A 117 -0.37 -5.64 16.55
C CYS A 117 1.01 -4.97 16.65
N THR A 118 1.24 -3.86 15.94
CA THR A 118 2.56 -3.20 15.87
C THR A 118 2.52 -1.72 16.26
N LEU A 119 1.34 -1.09 16.25
CA LEU A 119 1.17 0.34 16.47
C LEU A 119 0.02 0.60 17.46
N CYS A 120 0.26 1.43 18.45
CA CYS A 120 -0.83 1.93 19.29
C CYS A 120 -1.68 2.94 18.49
N ALA A 121 -2.86 2.52 18.02
CA ALA A 121 -3.72 3.31 17.14
C ALA A 121 -4.18 4.64 17.77
N GLU A 122 -4.29 4.73 19.10
CA GLU A 122 -4.67 5.97 19.79
C GLU A 122 -3.67 7.11 19.59
N ASN A 123 -2.40 6.78 19.38
CA ASN A 123 -1.33 7.74 19.16
C ASN A 123 -1.19 8.19 17.70
N LEU A 124 -1.81 7.47 16.77
CA LEU A 124 -1.64 7.69 15.34
C LEU A 124 -2.04 9.10 14.89
N TYR A 125 -3.16 9.60 15.40
CA TYR A 125 -3.71 10.91 15.01
C TYR A 125 -3.19 12.09 15.83
N ARG A 126 -2.45 11.81 16.91
CA ARG A 126 -1.96 12.84 17.85
C ARG A 126 -0.50 13.22 17.63
N LYS A 127 0.29 12.39 16.95
CA LYS A 127 1.73 12.63 16.75
C LYS A 127 1.98 13.35 15.43
N GLU A 128 2.73 14.44 15.46
CA GLU A 128 3.11 15.20 14.25
C GLU A 128 4.08 14.45 13.33
N ASN A 129 4.89 13.52 13.88
CA ASN A 129 5.91 12.75 13.16
C ASN A 129 5.81 11.26 13.46
N VAL A 130 4.74 10.61 13.01
CA VAL A 130 4.60 9.16 13.13
C VAL A 130 5.36 8.51 11.97
N TYR A 131 6.32 7.64 12.30
CA TYR A 131 6.89 6.74 11.32
C TYR A 131 6.01 5.50 11.20
N LEU A 132 5.43 5.27 10.05
CA LEU A 132 4.64 4.08 9.75
C LEU A 132 5.43 3.15 8.84
N THR A 133 5.32 1.85 9.11
CA THR A 133 5.80 0.81 8.22
C THR A 133 4.87 0.68 7.00
N GLU A 134 5.36 0.05 5.93
CA GLU A 134 4.55 -0.27 4.75
C GLU A 134 3.25 -0.98 5.14
N ARG A 135 3.32 -1.93 6.07
CA ARG A 135 2.18 -2.73 6.52
C ARG A 135 1.15 -1.91 7.27
N GLU A 136 1.59 -1.03 8.14
CA GLU A 136 0.71 -0.12 8.87
C GLU A 136 -0.01 0.84 7.93
N ILE A 137 0.68 1.34 6.90
CA ILE A 137 0.07 2.17 5.85
C ILE A 137 -0.99 1.38 5.08
N ILE A 138 -0.71 0.11 4.75
CA ILE A 138 -1.67 -0.76 4.07
C ILE A 138 -2.93 -0.97 4.94
N CYS A 139 -2.80 -1.29 6.23
CA CYS A 139 -3.94 -1.42 7.12
C CYS A 139 -4.78 -0.14 7.18
N ILE A 140 -4.13 1.03 7.30
CA ILE A 140 -4.82 2.32 7.31
C ILE A 140 -5.55 2.57 5.99
N SER A 141 -4.89 2.36 4.86
CA SER A 141 -5.48 2.62 3.53
C SER A 141 -6.59 1.62 3.18
N ASN A 142 -6.45 0.36 3.55
CA ASN A 142 -7.50 -0.64 3.38
C ASN A 142 -8.77 -0.25 4.14
N SER A 143 -8.62 0.23 5.38
CA SER A 143 -9.77 0.61 6.22
C SER A 143 -10.65 1.70 5.58
N TRP A 144 -10.13 2.50 4.64
CA TRP A 144 -10.92 3.52 3.95
C TRP A 144 -12.06 2.94 3.12
N LYS A 145 -11.97 1.70 2.67
CA LYS A 145 -13.04 1.02 1.93
C LYS A 145 -14.32 0.91 2.78
N GLY A 146 -14.17 0.74 4.09
CA GLY A 146 -15.29 0.65 5.04
C GLY A 146 -15.55 1.92 5.86
N MET A 147 -14.69 2.95 5.74
CA MET A 147 -14.86 4.22 6.47
C MET A 147 -15.72 5.20 5.70
N GLU A 148 -16.39 6.09 6.43
CA GLU A 148 -17.16 7.20 5.87
C GLU A 148 -16.91 8.52 6.63
N GLY A 149 -17.37 9.62 6.07
CA GLY A 149 -17.46 10.92 6.72
C GLY A 149 -16.14 11.50 7.22
N LYS A 150 -16.15 12.00 8.47
CA LYS A 150 -15.03 12.75 9.07
C LYS A 150 -13.81 11.84 9.30
N GLN A 151 -14.02 10.63 9.80
CA GLN A 151 -12.95 9.68 10.11
C GLN A 151 -12.13 9.32 8.85
N LYS A 152 -12.81 9.04 7.74
CA LYS A 152 -12.16 8.79 6.46
C LYS A 152 -11.29 9.97 6.02
N ARG A 153 -11.82 11.20 6.09
CA ARG A 153 -11.08 12.41 5.72
C ARG A 153 -9.85 12.65 6.57
N GLU A 154 -9.94 12.41 7.89
CA GLU A 154 -8.80 12.55 8.81
C GLU A 154 -7.70 11.52 8.48
N SER A 155 -8.09 10.28 8.19
CA SER A 155 -7.17 9.22 7.77
C SER A 155 -6.47 9.54 6.45
N ILE A 156 -7.21 10.02 5.45
CA ILE A 156 -6.64 10.46 4.16
C ILE A 156 -5.65 11.61 4.37
N ASN A 157 -6.01 12.61 5.18
CA ASN A 157 -5.11 13.73 5.46
C ASN A 157 -3.83 13.29 6.17
N LEU A 158 -3.90 12.26 7.03
CA LEU A 158 -2.73 11.65 7.63
C LEU A 158 -1.80 11.08 6.55
N ILE A 159 -2.34 10.27 5.65
CA ILE A 159 -1.57 9.64 4.58
C ILE A 159 -0.97 10.68 3.62
N LEU A 160 -1.72 11.72 3.27
CA LEU A 160 -1.21 12.81 2.44
C LEU A 160 -0.03 13.56 3.11
N ARG A 161 -0.10 13.80 4.43
CA ARG A 161 1.04 14.37 5.17
C ARG A 161 2.26 13.45 5.17
N LEU A 162 2.04 12.14 5.32
CA LEU A 162 3.11 11.16 5.20
C LEU A 162 3.70 11.13 3.80
N TYR A 163 2.86 11.27 2.76
CA TYR A 163 3.32 11.41 1.38
C TYR A 163 4.28 12.59 1.21
N ASP A 164 3.90 13.77 1.67
CA ASP A 164 4.75 14.96 1.60
C ASP A 164 6.06 14.77 2.38
N TYR A 165 5.99 14.16 3.56
CA TYR A 165 7.15 13.85 4.38
C TYR A 165 8.11 12.89 3.67
N TYR A 166 7.61 11.80 3.08
CA TYR A 166 8.45 10.84 2.37
C TYR A 166 9.05 11.43 1.09
N ALA A 167 8.33 12.27 0.38
CA ALA A 167 8.82 12.95 -0.82
C ALA A 167 9.99 13.91 -0.51
N LEU A 168 9.94 14.59 0.63
CA LEU A 168 10.90 15.62 1.00
C LEU A 168 12.15 15.08 1.72
N ASN A 169 12.01 14.05 2.55
CA ASN A 169 13.03 13.70 3.55
C ASN A 169 13.82 12.42 3.25
N ASN A 170 13.49 11.68 2.22
CA ASN A 170 14.16 10.40 1.96
C ASN A 170 14.85 10.40 0.61
N GLY A 171 16.06 9.85 0.59
CA GLY A 171 16.62 9.40 -0.68
C GLY A 171 15.58 8.49 -1.35
N LEU A 172 15.01 8.95 -2.45
CA LEU A 172 13.82 8.37 -3.09
C LEU A 172 13.96 6.86 -3.34
N SER A 173 15.16 6.39 -3.66
CA SER A 173 15.46 4.97 -3.91
C SER A 173 15.25 4.06 -2.70
N GLN A 174 15.34 4.58 -1.47
CA GLN A 174 15.17 3.79 -0.25
C GLN A 174 13.72 3.77 0.24
N ALA A 175 12.92 4.76 -0.15
CA ALA A 175 11.54 4.93 0.31
C ALA A 175 10.51 4.68 -0.80
N ILE A 176 10.95 4.31 -2.00
CA ILE A 176 10.08 4.27 -3.17
C ILE A 176 8.87 3.34 -3.02
N SER A 177 9.02 2.18 -2.37
CA SER A 177 7.89 1.26 -2.16
C SER A 177 6.80 1.88 -1.29
N VAL A 178 7.19 2.52 -0.18
CA VAL A 178 6.24 3.24 0.69
C VAL A 178 5.63 4.42 -0.04
N TYR A 179 6.45 5.15 -0.79
CA TYR A 179 6.00 6.26 -1.60
C TYR A 179 4.94 5.83 -2.62
N GLU A 180 5.14 4.71 -3.30
CA GLU A 180 4.17 4.15 -4.25
C GLU A 180 2.85 3.80 -3.58
N ILE A 181 2.87 3.12 -2.41
CA ILE A 181 1.66 2.75 -1.67
C ILE A 181 0.90 4.01 -1.22
N VAL A 182 1.60 4.98 -0.63
CA VAL A 182 0.98 6.22 -0.16
C VAL A 182 0.36 7.01 -1.31
N THR A 183 1.05 7.12 -2.44
CA THR A 183 0.54 7.85 -3.61
C THR A 183 -0.65 7.15 -4.25
N GLU A 184 -0.62 5.83 -4.39
CA GLU A 184 -1.72 5.05 -4.92
C GLU A 184 -2.97 5.19 -4.06
N ALA A 185 -2.84 5.03 -2.74
CA ALA A 185 -3.93 5.20 -1.80
C ALA A 185 -4.52 6.63 -1.86
N ALA A 186 -3.66 7.66 -1.89
CA ALA A 186 -4.09 9.04 -1.96
C ALA A 186 -4.83 9.37 -3.28
N VAL A 187 -4.32 8.89 -4.41
CA VAL A 187 -4.92 9.10 -5.74
C VAL A 187 -6.30 8.48 -5.83
N ASN A 188 -6.45 7.23 -5.37
CA ASN A 188 -7.74 6.55 -5.34
C ASN A 188 -8.79 7.36 -4.58
N GLU A 189 -8.45 7.85 -3.39
CA GLU A 189 -9.39 8.60 -2.58
C GLU A 189 -9.69 9.99 -3.13
N LEU A 190 -8.68 10.70 -3.62
CA LEU A 190 -8.88 12.02 -4.27
C LEU A 190 -9.73 11.90 -5.51
N GLY A 191 -9.48 10.89 -6.36
CA GLY A 191 -10.27 10.63 -7.56
C GLY A 191 -11.73 10.32 -7.22
N ASN A 192 -11.99 9.47 -6.23
CA ASN A 192 -13.33 9.12 -5.76
C ASN A 192 -14.06 10.32 -5.16
N ASN A 193 -13.34 11.23 -4.50
CA ASN A 193 -13.88 12.47 -3.95
C ASN A 193 -14.04 13.58 -5.00
N GLY A 194 -13.66 13.32 -6.26
CA GLY A 194 -13.80 14.29 -7.36
C GLY A 194 -12.67 15.33 -7.47
N GLU A 195 -11.59 15.18 -6.70
CA GLU A 195 -10.37 16.00 -6.75
C GLU A 195 -9.43 15.53 -7.87
N HIS A 196 -9.98 15.38 -9.09
CA HIS A 196 -9.31 14.74 -10.21
C HIS A 196 -7.99 15.42 -10.63
N VAL A 197 -7.91 16.75 -10.56
CA VAL A 197 -6.68 17.49 -10.91
C VAL A 197 -5.54 17.12 -9.97
N ARG A 198 -5.82 17.11 -8.67
CA ARG A 198 -4.83 16.77 -7.65
C ARG A 198 -4.40 15.30 -7.73
N ALA A 199 -5.34 14.40 -7.99
CA ALA A 199 -5.06 12.98 -8.22
C ALA A 199 -4.09 12.80 -9.40
N GLU A 200 -4.38 13.43 -10.54
CA GLU A 200 -3.52 13.38 -11.72
C GLU A 200 -2.11 13.93 -11.46
N GLU A 201 -1.98 15.05 -10.75
CA GLU A 201 -0.68 15.62 -10.38
C GLU A 201 0.16 14.66 -9.55
N ILE A 202 -0.46 13.97 -8.57
CA ILE A 202 0.21 12.99 -7.73
C ILE A 202 0.65 11.78 -8.56
N ASP A 203 -0.19 11.25 -9.45
CA ASP A 203 0.16 10.15 -10.33
C ASP A 203 1.35 10.48 -11.23
N ARG A 204 1.34 11.67 -11.85
CA ARG A 204 2.45 12.12 -12.71
C ARG A 204 3.76 12.22 -11.94
N LYS A 205 3.73 12.73 -10.71
CA LYS A 205 4.89 12.78 -9.81
C LYS A 205 5.34 11.37 -9.44
N SER A 206 4.40 10.47 -9.13
CA SER A 206 4.68 9.09 -8.75
C SER A 206 5.29 8.29 -9.90
N ILE A 207 4.79 8.43 -11.14
CA ILE A 207 5.39 7.82 -12.33
C ILE A 207 6.84 8.29 -12.49
N LYS A 208 7.09 9.59 -12.40
CA LYS A 208 8.45 10.15 -12.51
C LYS A 208 9.38 9.59 -11.43
N ALA A 209 8.90 9.47 -10.21
CA ALA A 209 9.64 8.89 -9.09
C ALA A 209 9.96 7.41 -9.33
N SER A 210 8.97 6.61 -9.72
CA SER A 210 9.13 5.18 -10.02
C SER A 210 10.15 4.96 -11.14
N LEU A 211 10.06 5.72 -12.23
CA LEU A 211 11.01 5.65 -13.34
C LEU A 211 12.44 6.02 -12.91
N SER A 212 12.61 7.05 -12.08
CA SER A 212 13.94 7.45 -11.58
C SER A 212 14.58 6.35 -10.71
N CYS A 213 13.77 5.53 -10.06
CA CYS A 213 14.18 4.37 -9.28
C CYS A 213 14.20 3.05 -10.08
N ARG A 214 13.96 3.10 -11.39
CA ARG A 214 13.88 1.92 -12.28
C ARG A 214 12.80 0.92 -11.86
N ARG A 215 11.70 1.39 -11.27
CA ARG A 215 10.55 0.57 -10.91
C ARG A 215 9.43 0.80 -11.91
N VAL A 216 8.89 -0.28 -12.46
CA VAL A 216 7.89 -0.21 -13.53
C VAL A 216 6.59 -0.97 -13.25
N TRP A 217 6.52 -1.65 -12.09
CA TRP A 217 5.48 -2.63 -11.76
C TRP A 217 4.06 -2.05 -11.83
N ASP A 218 3.85 -0.83 -11.32
CA ASP A 218 2.53 -0.22 -11.17
C ASP A 218 2.32 0.99 -12.09
N ILE A 219 3.25 1.26 -13.02
CA ILE A 219 3.15 2.41 -13.94
C ILE A 219 1.92 2.29 -14.83
N HIS A 220 1.55 1.10 -15.31
CA HIS A 220 0.35 0.88 -16.11
C HIS A 220 -0.92 1.33 -15.37
N TYR A 221 -1.00 1.06 -14.07
CA TYR A 221 -2.11 1.45 -13.23
C TYR A 221 -2.21 2.97 -13.10
N LYS A 222 -1.11 3.64 -12.79
CA LYS A 222 -1.04 5.11 -12.69
C LYS A 222 -1.39 5.81 -14.01
N ILE A 223 -0.96 5.27 -15.14
CA ILE A 223 -1.36 5.78 -16.48
C ILE A 223 -2.87 5.65 -16.65
N TYR A 224 -3.44 4.52 -16.29
CA TYR A 224 -4.89 4.30 -16.36
C TYR A 224 -5.66 5.26 -15.46
N ASP A 225 -5.20 5.51 -14.25
CA ASP A 225 -5.81 6.46 -13.31
C ASP A 225 -5.77 7.90 -13.85
N ILE A 226 -4.66 8.32 -14.46
CA ILE A 226 -4.58 9.61 -15.14
C ILE A 226 -5.66 9.70 -16.22
N LEU A 227 -5.79 8.70 -17.08
CA LEU A 227 -6.81 8.67 -18.14
C LEU A 227 -8.24 8.74 -17.56
N TRP A 228 -8.47 8.04 -16.48
CA TRP A 228 -9.76 8.05 -15.79
C TRP A 228 -10.08 9.43 -15.20
N ASN A 229 -9.13 10.06 -14.53
CA ASN A 229 -9.26 11.39 -13.97
C ASN A 229 -9.45 12.45 -15.07
N GLU A 230 -8.66 12.43 -16.15
CA GLU A 230 -8.81 13.30 -17.32
C GLU A 230 -10.21 13.15 -17.95
N LYS A 231 -10.71 11.93 -18.10
CA LYS A 231 -12.06 11.66 -18.63
C LYS A 231 -13.16 12.28 -17.76
N LYS A 232 -13.02 12.20 -16.45
CA LYS A 232 -13.96 12.81 -15.50
C LYS A 232 -13.93 14.35 -15.57
N LEU A 233 -12.75 14.96 -15.66
CA LEU A 233 -12.56 16.40 -15.82
C LEU A 233 -13.17 16.91 -17.13
N MET A 234 -12.90 16.22 -18.23
CA MET A 234 -13.44 16.60 -19.54
C MET A 234 -14.97 16.49 -19.58
N LYS A 235 -15.54 15.43 -18.97
CA LYS A 235 -16.99 15.30 -18.85
C LYS A 235 -17.60 16.46 -18.09
N LYS A 236 -16.99 16.93 -17.00
CA LYS A 236 -17.43 18.10 -16.23
C LYS A 236 -17.37 19.39 -17.05
N SER A 237 -16.43 19.52 -17.97
CA SER A 237 -16.27 20.71 -18.85
C SER A 237 -17.01 20.61 -20.18
N GLY A 238 -17.84 19.59 -20.39
CA GLY A 238 -18.56 19.36 -21.65
C GLY A 238 -17.66 18.94 -22.83
N LYS A 239 -16.39 18.67 -22.60
CA LYS A 239 -15.43 18.22 -23.60
C LYS A 239 -15.34 16.69 -23.65
N ARG A 240 -14.93 16.13 -24.79
CA ARG A 240 -14.65 14.70 -24.95
C ARG A 240 -13.15 14.46 -25.03
N VAL A 241 -12.68 13.40 -24.36
CA VAL A 241 -11.30 12.91 -24.55
C VAL A 241 -11.17 12.40 -25.98
N SER A 242 -10.04 12.69 -26.64
CA SER A 242 -9.74 12.09 -27.94
C SER A 242 -9.69 10.58 -27.82
N ASN A 243 -10.59 9.88 -28.50
CA ASN A 243 -10.61 8.41 -28.50
C ASN A 243 -9.27 7.83 -28.95
N ASN A 244 -8.59 8.48 -29.91
CA ASN A 244 -7.30 8.03 -30.40
C ASN A 244 -6.22 8.06 -29.29
N ARG A 245 -6.15 9.15 -28.50
CA ARG A 245 -5.22 9.24 -27.36
C ARG A 245 -5.54 8.19 -26.30
N MET A 246 -6.81 8.05 -25.93
CA MET A 246 -7.24 7.09 -24.93
C MET A 246 -6.90 5.66 -25.38
N ASN A 247 -7.18 5.31 -26.63
CA ASN A 247 -6.88 3.98 -27.16
C ASN A 247 -5.37 3.69 -27.21
N THR A 248 -4.56 4.72 -27.52
CA THR A 248 -3.11 4.58 -27.52
C THR A 248 -2.56 4.28 -26.14
N GLU A 249 -3.00 5.02 -25.13
CA GLU A 249 -2.55 4.80 -23.74
C GLU A 249 -3.08 3.49 -23.16
N LEU A 250 -4.31 3.09 -23.46
CA LEU A 250 -4.84 1.77 -23.06
C LEU A 250 -4.02 0.63 -23.66
N LYS A 251 -3.61 0.72 -24.92
CA LYS A 251 -2.71 -0.27 -25.54
C LYS A 251 -1.37 -0.35 -24.80
N ARG A 252 -0.82 0.79 -24.37
CA ARG A 252 0.39 0.82 -23.55
C ARG A 252 0.17 0.12 -22.21
N CYS A 253 -0.93 0.42 -21.53
CA CYS A 253 -1.30 -0.24 -20.27
C CYS A 253 -1.42 -1.76 -20.43
N ILE A 254 -2.05 -2.25 -21.53
CA ILE A 254 -2.16 -3.67 -21.85
C ILE A 254 -0.77 -4.32 -21.96
N ILE A 255 0.12 -3.72 -22.75
CA ILE A 255 1.48 -4.24 -22.94
C ILE A 255 2.23 -4.28 -21.63
N MET A 256 2.18 -3.19 -20.85
CA MET A 256 2.90 -3.09 -19.58
C MET A 256 2.36 -4.09 -18.54
N SER A 257 1.03 -4.20 -18.39
CA SER A 257 0.41 -5.15 -17.45
C SER A 257 0.71 -6.60 -17.82
N HIS A 258 0.75 -6.94 -19.11
CA HIS A 258 1.18 -8.24 -19.59
C HIS A 258 2.65 -8.53 -19.22
N TYR A 259 3.54 -7.57 -19.48
CA TYR A 259 4.96 -7.71 -19.18
C TYR A 259 5.25 -7.94 -17.69
N VAL A 260 4.52 -7.26 -16.81
CA VAL A 260 4.65 -7.43 -15.35
C VAL A 260 3.72 -8.52 -14.78
N LYS A 261 3.07 -9.32 -15.64
CA LYS A 261 2.17 -10.44 -15.28
C LYS A 261 0.95 -10.03 -14.45
N ARG A 262 0.42 -8.83 -14.67
CA ARG A 262 -0.82 -8.33 -14.04
C ARG A 262 -2.03 -8.60 -14.95
N TYR A 263 -2.37 -9.86 -15.14
CA TYR A 263 -3.38 -10.33 -16.13
C TYR A 263 -4.79 -9.83 -15.85
N PHE A 264 -5.15 -9.62 -14.57
CA PHE A 264 -6.44 -9.01 -14.24
C PHE A 264 -6.56 -7.61 -14.87
N TYR A 265 -5.58 -6.75 -14.65
CA TYR A 265 -5.60 -5.40 -15.21
C TYR A 265 -5.48 -5.40 -16.73
N GLU A 266 -4.73 -6.31 -17.31
CA GLU A 266 -4.65 -6.50 -18.77
C GLU A 266 -6.06 -6.72 -19.36
N ASN A 267 -6.88 -7.59 -18.74
CA ASN A 267 -8.25 -7.85 -19.18
C ASN A 267 -9.15 -6.61 -19.00
N VAL A 268 -9.06 -5.92 -17.87
CA VAL A 268 -9.79 -4.65 -17.63
C VAL A 268 -9.48 -3.62 -18.72
N TYR A 269 -8.21 -3.48 -19.12
CA TYR A 269 -7.83 -2.51 -20.15
C TYR A 269 -8.31 -2.93 -21.55
N LYS A 270 -8.30 -4.23 -21.86
CA LYS A 270 -8.85 -4.77 -23.12
C LYS A 270 -10.34 -4.50 -23.25
N GLU A 271 -11.12 -4.69 -22.18
CA GLU A 271 -12.55 -4.37 -22.13
C GLU A 271 -12.84 -2.88 -22.32
N LYS A 272 -11.94 -2.00 -21.87
CA LYS A 272 -12.10 -0.55 -22.06
C LYS A 272 -11.65 -0.07 -23.43
N LEU A 273 -10.87 -0.87 -24.16
CA LEU A 273 -10.40 -0.58 -25.51
C LEU A 273 -11.44 -1.00 -26.58
N SER A 274 -12.21 -2.08 -26.30
CA SER A 274 -13.33 -2.54 -27.14
C SER A 274 -14.51 -1.56 -27.14
#